data_7f69d8b5e63ac1d25da49f97a3293708
#
_entry.id   7f69d8b5e63ac1d25da49f97a3293708
#
_cell.length_a   1.000
_cell.length_b   1.000
_cell.length_c   1.000
_cell.angle_alpha   90.00
_cell.angle_beta   90.00
_cell.angle_gamma   90.00
#
_symmetry.space_group_name_H-M   'P 1'
#
loop_
_entity.id
_entity.type
_entity.pdbx_description
1 polymer ?
#
loop_
_entity_poly.entity_id
_entity_poly.type
_entity_poly.pdbx_seq_one_letter_code
_entity_poly.pdbx_strand_id
1 'polypeptide(L)'
;MITVILLVSALLGAAAIQPPVPAPAAAVSGNAETGRRLYMKHTCYYCHGTVGQGASVTGARIAVVARNLQGFTRYVRQPAGQMPAYTDKILSDQELADIFAYLRGLPPAKPAREIPLLEQLKAKP
;
A
#
# COMPACT_ATOMS: atom_id res chain seq x y z
N MET A 1 -35.87 33.28 64.61
CA MET A 1 -35.21 31.97 64.50
C MET A 1 -35.43 31.48 63.08
N ILE A 2 -34.44 31.62 62.17
CA ILE A 2 -34.53 31.30 60.75
C ILE A 2 -33.72 30.01 60.56
N THR A 3 -34.42 28.92 60.21
CA THR A 3 -33.83 27.62 59.99
C THR A 3 -33.39 27.53 58.50
N VAL A 4 -32.07 27.50 58.27
CA VAL A 4 -31.51 27.33 56.92
C VAL A 4 -31.39 25.82 56.66
N ILE A 5 -32.15 25.31 55.67
CA ILE A 5 -32.09 23.95 55.16
C ILE A 5 -31.06 23.89 54.05
N LEU A 6 -29.92 23.26 54.24
CA LEU A 6 -28.89 22.95 53.25
C LEU A 6 -29.32 21.71 52.45
N LEU A 7 -29.70 21.90 51.21
CA LEU A 7 -29.90 20.81 50.24
C LEU A 7 -28.53 20.42 49.66
N VAL A 8 -28.03 19.23 50.04
CA VAL A 8 -26.87 18.63 49.42
C VAL A 8 -27.32 17.82 48.20
N SER A 9 -27.09 18.36 47.02
CA SER A 9 -27.35 17.67 45.73
C SER A 9 -26.19 16.73 45.44
N ALA A 10 -26.43 15.42 45.57
CA ALA A 10 -25.49 14.37 45.15
C ALA A 10 -25.53 14.22 43.65
N LEU A 11 -24.49 14.69 42.93
CA LEU A 11 -24.29 14.38 41.49
C LEU A 11 -23.77 12.93 41.39
N LEU A 12 -24.62 11.97 41.01
CA LEU A 12 -24.22 10.67 40.53
C LEU A 12 -23.64 10.84 39.13
N GLY A 13 -22.30 10.82 39.02
CA GLY A 13 -21.62 10.74 37.74
C GLY A 13 -21.81 9.37 37.12
N ALA A 14 -22.63 9.29 36.06
CA ALA A 14 -22.71 8.09 35.24
C ALA A 14 -21.38 7.91 34.48
N ALA A 15 -20.57 6.95 34.88
CA ALA A 15 -19.41 6.53 34.13
C ALA A 15 -19.88 5.87 32.82
N ALA A 16 -19.72 6.57 31.69
CA ALA A 16 -19.98 6.03 30.37
C ALA A 16 -18.97 4.88 30.09
N ILE A 17 -19.47 3.66 29.99
CA ILE A 17 -18.70 2.50 29.54
C ILE A 17 -18.45 2.69 28.06
N GLN A 18 -17.27 3.19 27.68
CA GLN A 18 -16.85 3.26 26.28
C GLN A 18 -16.51 1.85 25.81
N PRO A 19 -17.03 1.42 24.65
CA PRO A 19 -16.62 0.15 24.06
C PRO A 19 -15.09 0.19 23.78
N PRO A 20 -14.38 -0.93 23.91
CA PRO A 20 -12.95 -0.98 23.65
C PRO A 20 -12.68 -0.54 22.22
N VAL A 21 -11.86 0.51 22.08
CA VAL A 21 -11.35 0.94 20.78
C VAL A 21 -10.49 -0.22 20.23
N PRO A 22 -10.77 -0.73 19.02
CA PRO A 22 -9.93 -1.77 18.43
C PRO A 22 -8.49 -1.29 18.41
N ALA A 23 -7.59 -2.09 18.95
CA ALA A 23 -6.16 -1.81 18.85
C ALA A 23 -5.79 -1.60 17.38
N PRO A 24 -4.95 -0.60 17.02
CA PRO A 24 -4.51 -0.43 15.65
C PRO A 24 -3.89 -1.76 15.19
N ALA A 25 -4.43 -2.32 14.10
CA ALA A 25 -3.90 -3.54 13.51
C ALA A 25 -2.39 -3.34 13.35
N ALA A 26 -1.60 -4.26 13.90
CA ALA A 26 -0.14 -4.18 13.84
C ALA A 26 0.25 -3.90 12.38
N ALA A 27 1.02 -2.84 12.17
CA ALA A 27 1.42 -2.44 10.82
C ALA A 27 2.14 -3.64 10.19
N VAL A 28 1.52 -4.24 9.18
CA VAL A 28 2.08 -5.39 8.48
C VAL A 28 3.35 -4.90 7.78
N SER A 29 4.51 -5.30 8.32
CA SER A 29 5.79 -5.01 7.68
C SER A 29 6.06 -6.05 6.60
N GLY A 30 6.36 -5.60 5.38
CA GLY A 30 6.67 -6.47 4.27
C GLY A 30 8.17 -6.78 4.17
N ASN A 31 8.50 -7.97 3.68
CA ASN A 31 9.86 -8.40 3.36
C ASN A 31 10.09 -8.26 1.83
N ALA A 32 10.99 -7.38 1.43
CA ALA A 32 11.23 -7.07 0.00
C ALA A 32 11.79 -8.25 -0.79
N GLU A 33 12.62 -9.11 -0.18
CA GLU A 33 13.18 -10.30 -0.86
C GLU A 33 12.08 -11.35 -1.12
N THR A 34 11.25 -11.61 -0.12
CA THR A 34 10.06 -12.45 -0.29
C THR A 34 9.11 -11.85 -1.31
N GLY A 35 8.89 -10.54 -1.25
CA GLY A 35 8.06 -9.80 -2.20
C GLY A 35 8.54 -9.92 -3.65
N ARG A 36 9.85 -9.88 -3.89
CA ARG A 36 10.42 -10.12 -5.21
C ARG A 36 10.08 -11.52 -5.73
N ARG A 37 10.25 -12.56 -4.89
CA ARG A 37 9.88 -13.93 -5.27
C ARG A 37 8.40 -14.08 -5.58
N LEU A 38 7.55 -13.49 -4.76
CA LEU A 38 6.09 -13.49 -4.95
C LEU A 38 5.68 -12.74 -6.22
N TYR A 39 6.27 -11.59 -6.48
CA TYR A 39 6.05 -10.79 -7.68
C TYR A 39 6.33 -11.61 -8.96
N MET A 40 7.41 -12.38 -8.96
CA MET A 40 7.76 -13.29 -10.05
C MET A 40 6.82 -14.51 -10.10
N LYS A 41 6.54 -15.14 -8.95
CA LYS A 41 5.67 -16.32 -8.85
C LYS A 41 4.26 -16.04 -9.38
N HIS A 42 3.68 -14.90 -9.03
CA HIS A 42 2.34 -14.51 -9.44
C HIS A 42 2.29 -13.79 -10.80
N THR A 43 3.38 -13.85 -11.55
CA THR A 43 3.50 -13.33 -12.93
C THR A 43 3.21 -11.84 -13.10
N CYS A 44 3.28 -11.03 -12.03
CA CYS A 44 3.08 -9.58 -12.08
C CYS A 44 4.02 -8.92 -13.11
N TYR A 45 5.24 -9.47 -13.23
CA TYR A 45 6.25 -8.99 -14.16
C TYR A 45 5.82 -9.05 -15.64
N TYR A 46 4.90 -9.95 -15.97
CA TYR A 46 4.49 -10.15 -17.36
C TYR A 46 3.87 -8.87 -17.97
N CYS A 47 3.07 -8.17 -17.18
CA CYS A 47 2.48 -6.90 -17.59
C CYS A 47 3.27 -5.69 -17.08
N HIS A 48 3.84 -5.78 -15.88
CA HIS A 48 4.44 -4.64 -15.20
C HIS A 48 5.97 -4.56 -15.32
N GLY A 49 6.61 -5.55 -15.98
CA GLY A 49 8.07 -5.65 -16.08
C GLY A 49 8.72 -6.17 -14.81
N THR A 50 9.95 -6.66 -14.91
CA THR A 50 10.67 -7.36 -13.83
C THR A 50 11.01 -6.48 -12.62
N VAL A 51 11.04 -5.16 -12.82
CA VAL A 51 11.27 -4.15 -11.78
C VAL A 51 10.12 -3.14 -11.73
N GLY A 52 8.92 -3.54 -12.10
CA GLY A 52 7.73 -2.69 -12.04
C GLY A 52 7.80 -1.45 -12.95
N GLN A 53 8.66 -1.49 -13.96
CA GLN A 53 8.86 -0.37 -14.89
C GLN A 53 7.67 -0.14 -15.83
N GLY A 54 6.77 -1.12 -15.92
CA GLY A 54 5.69 -1.13 -16.89
C GLY A 54 6.13 -1.52 -18.29
N ALA A 55 5.16 -1.60 -19.19
CA ALA A 55 5.37 -1.74 -20.61
C ALA A 55 4.32 -0.91 -21.34
N SER A 56 4.66 -0.40 -22.52
CA SER A 56 3.83 0.57 -23.24
C SER A 56 2.45 0.06 -23.64
N VAL A 57 2.27 -1.27 -23.72
CA VAL A 57 1.04 -1.89 -24.20
C VAL A 57 0.35 -2.77 -23.15
N THR A 58 1.09 -3.36 -22.21
CA THR A 58 0.57 -4.43 -21.34
C THR A 58 0.31 -4.03 -19.90
N GLY A 59 0.94 -3.01 -19.37
CA GLY A 59 0.71 -2.63 -17.98
C GLY A 59 1.41 -1.35 -17.57
N ALA A 60 0.75 -0.62 -16.68
CA ALA A 60 1.30 0.61 -16.14
C ALA A 60 2.57 0.35 -15.30
N ARG A 61 3.43 1.36 -15.25
CA ARG A 61 4.51 1.41 -14.27
C ARG A 61 3.94 1.40 -12.86
N ILE A 62 4.39 0.47 -12.02
CA ILE A 62 3.95 0.33 -10.63
C ILE A 62 5.10 0.53 -9.61
N ALA A 63 6.34 0.49 -10.05
CA ALA A 63 7.45 0.90 -9.20
C ALA A 63 7.26 2.35 -8.75
N VAL A 64 7.26 2.60 -7.44
CA VAL A 64 7.13 3.96 -6.84
C VAL A 64 5.73 4.59 -6.92
N VAL A 65 4.73 3.94 -7.56
CA VAL A 65 3.39 4.53 -7.74
C VAL A 65 2.48 4.33 -6.54
N ALA A 66 2.53 3.16 -5.90
CA ALA A 66 1.70 2.88 -4.74
C ALA A 66 2.15 3.71 -3.53
N ARG A 67 1.32 4.65 -3.08
CA ARG A 67 1.66 5.57 -1.99
C ARG A 67 1.62 4.91 -0.62
N ASN A 68 0.71 3.97 -0.42
CA ASN A 68 0.56 3.23 0.84
C ASN A 68 0.06 1.80 0.58
N LEU A 69 0.31 0.91 1.54
CA LEU A 69 -0.05 -0.50 1.45
C LEU A 69 -1.56 -0.70 1.30
N GLN A 70 -2.38 0.04 2.03
CA GLN A 70 -3.84 -0.11 1.97
C GLN A 70 -4.40 0.16 0.57
N GLY A 71 -3.95 1.25 -0.07
CA GLY A 71 -4.35 1.59 -1.44
C GLY A 71 -3.86 0.56 -2.46
N PHE A 72 -2.64 0.04 -2.27
CA PHE A 72 -2.07 -1.02 -3.09
C PHE A 72 -2.90 -2.30 -2.97
N THR A 73 -3.16 -2.78 -1.74
CA THR A 73 -3.96 -3.98 -1.48
C THR A 73 -5.36 -3.85 -2.09
N ARG A 74 -6.05 -2.74 -1.84
CA ARG A 74 -7.38 -2.50 -2.41
C ARG A 74 -7.38 -2.56 -3.94
N TYR A 75 -6.39 -1.94 -4.59
CA TYR A 75 -6.31 -1.96 -6.03
C TYR A 75 -6.04 -3.37 -6.58
N VAL A 76 -5.15 -4.14 -5.97
CA VAL A 76 -4.87 -5.52 -6.39
C VAL A 76 -6.08 -6.43 -6.20
N ARG A 77 -6.91 -6.18 -5.17
CA ARG A 77 -8.17 -6.90 -4.93
C ARG A 77 -9.27 -6.54 -5.93
N GLN A 78 -9.33 -5.27 -6.33
CA GLN A 78 -10.36 -4.72 -7.22
C GLN A 78 -9.70 -3.80 -8.27
N PRO A 79 -8.97 -4.38 -9.22
CA PRO A 79 -8.26 -3.58 -10.22
C PRO A 79 -9.21 -3.05 -11.29
N ALA A 80 -8.78 -1.98 -11.97
CA ALA A 80 -9.43 -1.49 -13.17
C ALA A 80 -8.81 -2.09 -14.44
N GLY A 81 -9.58 -2.10 -15.52
CA GLY A 81 -9.12 -2.51 -16.85
C GLY A 81 -8.86 -4.02 -16.96
N GLN A 82 -7.74 -4.39 -17.56
CA GLN A 82 -7.42 -5.79 -17.88
C GLN A 82 -6.60 -6.51 -16.81
N MET A 83 -6.25 -5.84 -15.73
CA MET A 83 -5.51 -6.47 -14.64
C MET A 83 -6.41 -7.50 -13.94
N PRO A 84 -5.99 -8.76 -13.75
CA PRO A 84 -6.76 -9.74 -13.00
C PRO A 84 -6.84 -9.36 -11.52
N ALA A 85 -7.97 -9.66 -10.88
CA ALA A 85 -8.15 -9.50 -9.45
C ALA A 85 -7.50 -10.67 -8.69
N TYR A 86 -6.71 -10.36 -7.67
CA TYR A 86 -6.12 -11.36 -6.78
C TYR A 86 -6.88 -11.38 -5.46
N THR A 87 -7.60 -12.47 -5.21
CA THR A 87 -8.31 -12.66 -3.93
C THR A 87 -7.33 -13.01 -2.81
N ASP A 88 -7.78 -12.94 -1.56
CA ASP A 88 -7.03 -13.33 -0.37
C ASP A 88 -6.61 -14.82 -0.37
N LYS A 89 -7.37 -15.66 -1.07
CA LYS A 89 -7.07 -17.09 -1.26
C LYS A 89 -5.89 -17.33 -2.21
N ILE A 90 -5.64 -16.40 -3.14
CA ILE A 90 -4.55 -16.49 -4.12
C ILE A 90 -3.30 -15.78 -3.60
N LEU A 91 -3.48 -14.65 -2.94
CA LEU A 91 -2.43 -13.77 -2.49
C LEU A 91 -2.87 -13.12 -1.17
N SER A 92 -2.32 -13.56 -0.05
CA SER A 92 -2.66 -13.05 1.28
C SER A 92 -2.26 -11.58 1.45
N ASP A 93 -2.78 -10.92 2.48
CA ASP A 93 -2.42 -9.53 2.78
C ASP A 93 -0.95 -9.39 3.19
N GLN A 94 -0.37 -10.41 3.85
CA GLN A 94 1.07 -10.44 4.14
C GLN A 94 1.89 -10.53 2.86
N GLU A 95 1.52 -11.39 1.93
CA GLU A 95 2.21 -11.50 0.64
C GLU A 95 2.09 -10.21 -0.18
N LEU A 96 0.96 -9.52 -0.10
CA LEU A 96 0.81 -8.18 -0.70
C LEU A 96 1.71 -7.13 -0.02
N ALA A 97 1.86 -7.20 1.30
CA ALA A 97 2.78 -6.32 2.00
C ALA A 97 4.24 -6.58 1.59
N ASP A 98 4.61 -7.84 1.41
CA ASP A 98 5.94 -8.23 0.93
C ASP A 98 6.20 -7.70 -0.50
N ILE A 99 5.25 -7.90 -1.42
CA ILE A 99 5.33 -7.35 -2.78
C ILE A 99 5.41 -5.82 -2.76
N PHE A 100 4.62 -5.18 -1.91
CA PHE A 100 4.65 -3.73 -1.75
C PHE A 100 6.02 -3.25 -1.26
N ALA A 101 6.62 -3.93 -0.29
CA ALA A 101 7.96 -3.62 0.21
C ALA A 101 9.01 -3.75 -0.91
N TYR A 102 8.92 -4.79 -1.73
CA TYR A 102 9.79 -4.94 -2.91
C TYR A 102 9.65 -3.76 -3.88
N LEU A 103 8.42 -3.43 -4.29
CA LEU A 103 8.17 -2.35 -5.24
C LEU A 103 8.60 -0.97 -4.72
N ARG A 104 8.44 -0.75 -3.41
CA ARG A 104 8.87 0.49 -2.74
C ARG A 104 10.39 0.62 -2.63
N GLY A 105 11.10 -0.49 -2.55
CA GLY A 105 12.56 -0.53 -2.51
C GLY A 105 13.23 -0.36 -3.88
N LEU A 106 12.46 -0.38 -4.98
CA LEU A 106 13.03 -0.23 -6.31
C LEU A 106 13.48 1.21 -6.58
N PRO A 107 14.64 1.38 -7.22
CA PRO A 107 15.12 2.72 -7.56
C PRO A 107 14.19 3.40 -8.58
N PRO A 108 14.11 4.73 -8.55
CA PRO A 108 13.40 5.48 -9.58
C PRO A 108 14.05 5.26 -10.95
N ALA A 109 13.27 5.39 -12.03
CA ALA A 109 13.84 5.34 -13.38
C ALA A 109 14.83 6.48 -13.56
N LYS A 110 15.96 6.19 -14.21
CA LYS A 110 16.89 7.22 -14.63
C LYS A 110 16.21 8.16 -15.63
N PRO A 111 16.35 9.48 -15.47
CA PRO A 111 15.92 10.43 -16.48
C PRO A 111 16.56 10.10 -17.84
N ALA A 112 15.84 10.31 -18.93
CA ALA A 112 16.36 10.00 -20.28
C ALA A 112 17.70 10.66 -20.58
N ARG A 113 17.92 11.89 -20.10
CA ARG A 113 19.19 12.64 -20.24
C ARG A 113 20.40 11.99 -19.55
N GLU A 114 20.16 11.08 -18.62
CA GLU A 114 21.21 10.34 -17.91
C GLU A 114 21.50 8.98 -18.55
N ILE A 115 20.89 8.69 -19.69
CA ILE A 115 21.09 7.45 -20.46
C ILE A 115 21.90 7.83 -21.71
N PRO A 116 23.22 7.58 -21.75
CA PRO A 116 24.09 8.04 -22.85
C PRO A 116 23.63 7.57 -24.22
N LEU A 117 23.10 6.36 -24.33
CA LEU A 117 22.60 5.82 -25.59
C LEU A 117 21.40 6.61 -26.12
N LEU A 118 20.49 7.08 -25.27
CA LEU A 118 19.34 7.89 -25.69
C LEU A 118 19.79 9.28 -26.16
N GLU A 119 20.80 9.85 -25.55
CA GLU A 119 21.37 11.13 -26.01
C GLU A 119 22.05 10.98 -27.37
N GLN A 120 22.76 9.87 -27.61
CA GLN A 120 23.35 9.57 -28.94
C GLN A 120 22.28 9.40 -30.03
N LEU A 121 21.14 8.78 -29.69
CA LEU A 121 20.05 8.61 -30.64
C LEU A 121 19.37 9.94 -31.01
N LYS A 122 19.31 10.89 -30.08
CA LYS A 122 18.78 12.23 -30.34
C LYS A 122 19.70 13.07 -31.23
N ALA A 123 21.01 12.85 -31.10
CA ALA A 123 22.01 13.59 -31.88
C ALA A 123 22.18 13.06 -33.32
N LYS A 124 21.53 11.95 -33.66
CA LYS A 124 21.61 11.38 -35.02
C LYS A 124 20.52 12.02 -35.88
N PRO A 125 20.88 12.72 -37.00
CA PRO A 125 19.93 13.33 -37.93
C PRO A 125 19.06 12.29 -38.66
#